data_75d8733ca50d77b6227823ec4a74a219
#
_entry.id   75d8733ca50d77b6227823ec4a74a219
#
_cell.length_a   1.000
_cell.length_b   1.000
_cell.length_c   1.000
_cell.angle_alpha   90.00
_cell.angle_beta   90.00
_cell.angle_gamma   90.00
#
_symmetry.space_group_name_H-M   'P 1'
#
loop_
_entity.id
_entity.type
_entity.pdbx_description
1 polymer ?
#
loop_
_entity_poly.entity_id
_entity_poly.type
_entity_poly.pdbx_seq_one_letter_code
_entity_poly.pdbx_strand_id
1 'polypeptide(L)'
;MQLLYGNDGINYRTIDKSAEMSDNIVKSILNTYSKYEFVSNPKAYTDGYEPEAITYVSSDLERQFQNDQLVICKAGRMRRFSAASFYFHCLVREVPEDFYDKQFFEIFNYHFVDHYDVGQYGKGKIDQYSFQSEIRIEKALTNDQLIVILAKFMANEDEGKKTKILVDVTGDEYNRRSREILATVYTYLPPKMRKSYGFKTYCQDGTKLPARVSFALFNSDETKNISECITLQETAEDIKRSVKKEYIQYATYLVEELDDA
;
A
#
# COMPACT_ATOMS: atom_id res chain seq x y z
N MET A 1 -1.64 -2.66 -18.08
CA MET A 1 -2.81 -1.74 -18.23
C MET A 1 -2.78 -0.67 -17.17
N GLN A 2 -3.20 0.54 -17.49
CA GLN A 2 -3.23 1.66 -16.53
C GLN A 2 -4.58 2.37 -16.58
N LEU A 3 -4.96 2.99 -15.44
CA LEU A 3 -6.19 3.76 -15.27
C LEU A 3 -5.88 5.03 -14.49
N LEU A 4 -6.25 6.18 -15.04
CA LEU A 4 -6.28 7.45 -14.32
C LEU A 4 -7.74 7.90 -14.15
N TYR A 5 -8.14 8.13 -12.91
CA TYR A 5 -9.48 8.57 -12.52
C TYR A 5 -9.38 9.79 -11.61
N GLY A 6 -10.27 10.73 -11.75
CA GLY A 6 -10.29 11.93 -10.92
C GLY A 6 -11.37 12.91 -11.32
N ASN A 7 -11.35 14.07 -10.66
CA ASN A 7 -12.27 15.16 -10.97
C ASN A 7 -11.70 15.99 -12.14
N ASP A 8 -12.49 16.19 -13.19
CA ASP A 8 -12.10 16.97 -14.38
C ASP A 8 -12.42 18.48 -14.25
N GLY A 9 -12.85 18.90 -13.09
CA GLY A 9 -13.33 20.26 -12.83
C GLY A 9 -14.86 20.35 -12.78
N ILE A 10 -15.57 19.34 -13.22
CA ILE A 10 -17.02 19.25 -13.23
C ILE A 10 -17.49 18.01 -12.46
N ASN A 11 -16.96 16.85 -12.80
CA ASN A 11 -17.35 15.57 -12.23
C ASN A 11 -16.17 14.62 -12.08
N TYR A 12 -16.34 13.58 -11.26
CA TYR A 12 -15.45 12.44 -11.21
C TYR A 12 -15.65 11.54 -12.43
N ARG A 13 -14.56 11.24 -13.15
CA ARG A 13 -14.59 10.33 -14.29
C ARG A 13 -13.23 9.67 -14.56
N THR A 14 -13.24 8.68 -15.43
CA THR A 14 -12.02 8.18 -16.05
C THR A 14 -11.44 9.26 -16.96
N ILE A 15 -10.24 9.70 -16.62
CA ILE A 15 -9.51 10.73 -17.35
C ILE A 15 -8.77 10.12 -18.52
N ASP A 16 -8.05 9.02 -18.24
CA ASP A 16 -7.33 8.24 -19.22
C ASP A 16 -7.27 6.77 -18.81
N LYS A 17 -7.19 5.86 -19.79
CA LYS A 17 -6.99 4.43 -19.55
C LYS A 17 -6.32 3.78 -20.74
N SER A 18 -5.59 2.68 -20.47
CA SER A 18 -5.06 1.82 -21.53
C SER A 18 -6.18 1.27 -22.43
N ALA A 19 -5.90 1.16 -23.73
CA ALA A 19 -6.90 0.77 -24.72
C ALA A 19 -7.51 -0.62 -24.46
N GLU A 20 -6.71 -1.54 -23.92
CA GLU A 20 -7.11 -2.91 -23.60
C GLU A 20 -7.92 -3.02 -22.29
N MET A 21 -8.02 -1.95 -21.50
CA MET A 21 -8.78 -1.97 -20.25
C MET A 21 -10.28 -1.81 -20.52
N SER A 22 -11.04 -2.87 -20.30
CA SER A 22 -12.51 -2.85 -20.46
C SER A 22 -13.20 -2.03 -19.37
N ASP A 23 -14.41 -1.55 -19.66
CA ASP A 23 -15.19 -0.79 -18.66
C ASP A 23 -15.59 -1.61 -17.45
N ASN A 24 -15.70 -2.93 -17.56
CA ASN A 24 -15.95 -3.82 -16.43
C ASN A 24 -14.74 -3.88 -15.48
N ILE A 25 -13.54 -3.96 -16.03
CA ILE A 25 -12.29 -3.89 -15.25
C ILE A 25 -12.21 -2.53 -14.54
N VAL A 26 -12.47 -1.44 -15.25
CA VAL A 26 -12.50 -0.08 -14.66
C VAL A 26 -13.46 -0.01 -13.48
N LYS A 27 -14.70 -0.47 -13.64
CA LYS A 27 -15.71 -0.48 -12.57
C LYS A 27 -15.25 -1.31 -11.37
N SER A 28 -14.68 -2.51 -11.60
CA SER A 28 -14.18 -3.37 -10.55
C SER A 28 -13.07 -2.69 -9.74
N ILE A 29 -12.10 -2.11 -10.41
CA ILE A 29 -10.99 -1.38 -9.79
C ILE A 29 -11.49 -0.19 -8.97
N LEU A 30 -12.34 0.65 -9.56
CA LEU A 30 -12.85 1.85 -8.89
C LEU A 30 -13.69 1.50 -7.66
N ASN A 31 -14.55 0.52 -7.74
CA ASN A 31 -15.38 0.10 -6.61
C ASN A 31 -14.55 -0.43 -5.43
N THR A 32 -13.43 -1.10 -5.72
CA THR A 32 -12.63 -1.79 -4.71
C THR A 32 -11.53 -0.89 -4.14
N TYR A 33 -10.83 -0.13 -4.99
CA TYR A 33 -9.55 0.49 -4.61
C TYR A 33 -9.54 2.02 -4.65
N SER A 34 -10.50 2.70 -5.30
CA SER A 34 -10.42 4.16 -5.51
C SER A 34 -10.72 5.02 -4.28
N LYS A 35 -11.09 4.42 -3.16
CA LYS A 35 -11.47 5.17 -1.94
C LYS A 35 -10.24 5.85 -1.34
N TYR A 36 -10.28 7.17 -1.28
CA TYR A 36 -9.31 8.02 -0.60
C TYR A 36 -9.95 8.66 0.63
N GLU A 37 -9.24 8.62 1.74
CA GLU A 37 -9.65 9.23 3.00
C GLU A 37 -8.88 10.53 3.19
N PHE A 38 -9.61 11.66 3.16
CA PHE A 38 -8.99 12.97 3.35
C PHE A 38 -8.54 13.14 4.81
N VAL A 39 -7.39 13.78 4.97
CA VAL A 39 -6.88 14.14 6.30
C VAL A 39 -7.87 15.03 7.06
N SER A 40 -8.08 14.70 8.33
CA SER A 40 -9.02 15.43 9.19
C SER A 40 -8.53 16.83 9.56
N ASN A 41 -7.21 17.03 9.58
CA ASN A 41 -6.56 18.31 9.89
C ASN A 41 -5.51 18.65 8.82
N PRO A 42 -5.91 19.27 7.69
CA PRO A 42 -4.98 19.61 6.63
C PRO A 42 -3.88 20.62 7.04
N LYS A 43 -4.02 21.29 8.18
CA LYS A 43 -2.98 22.19 8.71
C LYS A 43 -1.79 21.46 9.35
N ALA A 44 -1.92 20.15 9.63
CA ALA A 44 -0.83 19.33 10.12
C ALA A 44 0.22 19.03 9.04
N TYR A 45 -0.10 19.29 7.78
CA TYR A 45 0.78 19.04 6.64
C TYR A 45 1.21 20.37 6.03
N THR A 46 2.49 20.47 5.68
CA THR A 46 3.04 21.62 4.97
C THR A 46 2.31 21.86 3.65
N ASP A 47 2.21 23.10 3.20
CA ASP A 47 1.45 23.49 2.03
C ASP A 47 1.65 22.55 0.84
N GLY A 48 0.61 21.84 0.49
CA GLY A 48 0.55 20.97 -0.67
C GLY A 48 0.97 19.53 -0.44
N TYR A 49 1.29 19.11 0.79
CA TYR A 49 1.62 17.74 1.14
C TYR A 49 0.45 17.03 1.83
N GLU A 50 0.12 15.85 1.36
CA GLU A 50 -0.86 14.97 1.99
C GLU A 50 -0.44 13.51 1.86
N PRO A 51 -0.86 12.62 2.80
CA PRO A 51 -0.56 11.21 2.70
C PRO A 51 -1.08 10.61 1.40
N GLU A 52 -0.24 9.82 0.77
CA GLU A 52 -0.59 9.05 -0.40
C GLU A 52 -1.06 7.66 0.02
N ALA A 53 -2.26 7.29 -0.39
CA ALA A 53 -2.76 5.94 -0.17
C ALA A 53 -2.33 5.03 -1.33
N ILE A 54 -1.19 4.37 -1.18
CA ILE A 54 -0.74 3.34 -2.12
C ILE A 54 -1.32 2.01 -1.65
N THR A 55 -2.05 1.35 -2.54
CA THR A 55 -2.62 0.02 -2.30
C THR A 55 -1.99 -0.97 -3.28
N TYR A 56 -1.49 -2.06 -2.74
CA TYR A 56 -1.00 -3.21 -3.49
C TYR A 56 -1.81 -4.44 -3.13
N VAL A 57 -2.21 -5.19 -4.12
CA VAL A 57 -2.81 -6.51 -3.95
C VAL A 57 -2.44 -7.41 -5.12
N SER A 58 -2.17 -8.68 -4.85
CA SER A 58 -2.23 -9.72 -5.87
C SER A 58 -3.72 -9.95 -6.19
N SER A 59 -4.07 -9.97 -7.46
CA SER A 59 -5.43 -9.63 -7.84
C SER A 59 -6.42 -10.76 -7.93
N ASP A 60 -7.68 -10.40 -7.77
CA ASP A 60 -8.89 -11.14 -8.10
C ASP A 60 -9.51 -10.76 -9.44
N LEU A 61 -8.82 -10.03 -10.24
CA LEU A 61 -9.24 -9.86 -11.64
C LEU A 61 -9.09 -11.18 -12.42
N GLU A 62 -8.77 -12.26 -11.71
CA GLU A 62 -8.41 -13.62 -12.15
C GLU A 62 -9.35 -14.24 -13.17
N ARG A 63 -10.64 -13.93 -13.09
CA ARG A 63 -11.59 -14.50 -14.04
C ARG A 63 -11.43 -14.00 -15.48
N GLN A 64 -10.60 -12.98 -15.70
CA GLN A 64 -10.43 -12.34 -16.99
C GLN A 64 -9.02 -12.53 -17.59
N PHE A 65 -8.08 -13.11 -16.84
CA PHE A 65 -6.68 -13.22 -17.25
C PHE A 65 -6.14 -14.62 -16.95
N GLN A 66 -5.16 -15.06 -17.73
CA GLN A 66 -4.58 -16.41 -17.63
C GLN A 66 -3.45 -16.52 -16.60
N ASN A 67 -2.83 -15.40 -16.23
CA ASN A 67 -1.65 -15.34 -15.36
C ASN A 67 -1.95 -14.55 -14.07
N ASP A 68 -1.08 -14.70 -13.09
CA ASP A 68 -1.10 -13.90 -11.87
C ASP A 68 -1.04 -12.41 -12.19
N GLN A 69 -1.86 -11.65 -11.53
CA GLN A 69 -1.92 -10.21 -11.74
C GLN A 69 -1.63 -9.44 -10.48
N LEU A 70 -1.00 -8.32 -10.71
CA LEU A 70 -0.63 -7.34 -9.73
C LEU A 70 -1.47 -6.09 -9.95
N VAL A 71 -2.15 -5.62 -8.91
CA VAL A 71 -2.82 -4.32 -8.90
C VAL A 71 -2.09 -3.41 -7.91
N ILE A 72 -1.53 -2.32 -8.43
CA ILE A 72 -0.94 -1.25 -7.62
C ILE A 72 -1.68 0.03 -7.91
N CYS A 73 -2.17 0.69 -6.86
CA CYS A 73 -2.92 1.92 -7.00
C CYS A 73 -2.36 3.00 -6.07
N LYS A 74 -2.38 4.24 -6.52
CA LYS A 74 -2.15 5.42 -5.71
C LYS A 74 -3.38 6.30 -5.74
N ALA A 75 -3.86 6.69 -4.58
CA ALA A 75 -4.86 7.74 -4.43
C ALA A 75 -4.25 8.92 -3.67
N GLY A 76 -4.56 10.13 -4.11
CA GLY A 76 -4.05 11.35 -3.50
C GLY A 76 -4.97 12.53 -3.75
N ARG A 77 -4.78 13.62 -2.99
CA ARG A 77 -5.57 14.84 -3.14
C ARG A 77 -5.20 15.58 -4.42
N MET A 78 -6.22 16.20 -5.04
CA MET A 78 -6.03 17.12 -6.16
C MET A 78 -5.86 18.53 -5.65
N ARG A 79 -4.73 19.16 -5.98
CA ARG A 79 -4.37 20.50 -5.48
C ARG A 79 -5.19 21.66 -6.07
N ARG A 80 -5.81 21.48 -7.23
CA ARG A 80 -6.49 22.56 -7.98
C ARG A 80 -7.95 22.77 -7.65
N PHE A 81 -8.59 21.82 -6.98
CA PHE A 81 -10.04 21.87 -6.72
C PHE A 81 -10.31 21.99 -5.23
N SER A 82 -11.53 22.44 -4.89
CA SER A 82 -11.97 22.61 -3.51
C SER A 82 -11.64 21.40 -2.63
N ALA A 83 -11.61 21.58 -1.36
CA ALA A 83 -11.08 20.72 -0.29
C ALA A 83 -11.34 19.21 -0.35
N ALA A 84 -12.16 18.69 -1.25
CA ALA A 84 -12.61 17.30 -1.26
C ALA A 84 -12.31 16.53 -2.56
N SER A 85 -11.44 17.02 -3.43
CA SER A 85 -11.15 16.33 -4.70
C SER A 85 -9.91 15.45 -4.60
N PHE A 86 -9.98 14.24 -5.15
CA PHE A 86 -8.86 13.31 -5.22
C PHE A 86 -8.66 12.79 -6.64
N TYR A 87 -7.47 12.28 -6.90
CA TYR A 87 -7.17 11.48 -8.07
C TYR A 87 -6.82 10.05 -7.67
N PHE A 88 -6.90 9.16 -8.63
CA PHE A 88 -6.58 7.75 -8.45
C PHE A 88 -5.84 7.26 -9.70
N HIS A 89 -4.64 6.75 -9.52
CA HIS A 89 -3.86 6.12 -10.58
C HIS A 89 -3.64 4.65 -10.25
N CYS A 90 -4.01 3.78 -11.16
CA CYS A 90 -3.91 2.34 -10.99
C CYS A 90 -3.11 1.71 -12.13
N LEU A 91 -2.22 0.81 -11.77
CA LEU A 91 -1.54 -0.12 -12.65
C LEU A 91 -2.09 -1.52 -12.44
N VAL A 92 -2.42 -2.21 -13.53
CA VAL A 92 -2.68 -3.65 -13.55
C VAL A 92 -1.64 -4.28 -14.47
N ARG A 93 -0.87 -5.22 -13.94
CA ARG A 93 0.23 -5.89 -14.66
C ARG A 93 0.14 -7.39 -14.46
N GLU A 94 0.30 -8.16 -15.53
CA GLU A 94 0.64 -9.57 -15.43
C GLU A 94 2.09 -9.70 -14.96
N VAL A 95 2.35 -10.64 -14.07
CA VAL A 95 3.69 -10.86 -13.53
C VAL A 95 4.15 -12.31 -13.79
N PRO A 96 5.43 -12.51 -14.07
CA PRO A 96 5.98 -13.87 -14.22
C PRO A 96 5.90 -14.64 -12.92
N GLU A 97 5.98 -15.96 -13.01
CA GLU A 97 5.86 -16.86 -11.85
C GLU A 97 6.90 -16.57 -10.76
N ASP A 98 8.13 -16.20 -11.17
CA ASP A 98 9.24 -15.89 -10.27
C ASP A 98 9.30 -14.40 -9.84
N PHE A 99 8.30 -13.60 -10.17
CA PHE A 99 8.26 -12.18 -9.82
C PHE A 99 8.43 -11.93 -8.31
N TYR A 100 7.74 -12.72 -7.49
CA TYR A 100 7.76 -12.57 -6.03
C TYR A 100 9.09 -12.97 -5.39
N ASP A 101 9.91 -13.74 -6.11
CA ASP A 101 11.25 -14.12 -5.67
C ASP A 101 12.29 -13.05 -6.03
N LYS A 102 12.26 -12.54 -7.26
CA LYS A 102 13.36 -11.78 -7.86
C LYS A 102 13.04 -10.31 -8.08
N GLN A 103 11.79 -9.99 -8.43
CA GLN A 103 11.40 -8.66 -8.92
C GLN A 103 10.38 -7.96 -8.03
N PHE A 104 9.98 -8.61 -6.93
CA PHE A 104 8.92 -8.09 -6.08
C PHE A 104 9.13 -6.62 -5.65
N PHE A 105 10.37 -6.21 -5.41
CA PHE A 105 10.68 -4.85 -4.97
C PHE A 105 10.37 -3.77 -6.00
N GLU A 106 10.18 -4.12 -7.27
CA GLU A 106 9.73 -3.18 -8.29
C GLU A 106 8.41 -2.50 -7.93
N ILE A 107 7.55 -3.14 -7.12
CA ILE A 107 6.27 -2.55 -6.70
C ILE A 107 6.45 -1.27 -5.89
N PHE A 108 7.55 -1.13 -5.16
CA PHE A 108 7.85 0.07 -4.38
C PHE A 108 8.46 1.20 -5.23
N ASN A 109 8.86 0.88 -6.47
CA ASN A 109 9.55 1.76 -7.42
C ASN A 109 8.63 2.26 -8.53
N TYR A 110 7.36 1.91 -8.51
CA TYR A 110 6.43 2.34 -9.53
C TYR A 110 6.22 3.86 -9.47
N HIS A 111 6.42 4.52 -10.62
CA HIS A 111 6.20 5.95 -10.75
C HIS A 111 4.73 6.24 -11.03
N PHE A 112 4.02 6.73 -10.04
CA PHE A 112 2.66 7.21 -10.18
C PHE A 112 2.62 8.66 -10.67
N VAL A 113 1.50 9.03 -11.24
CA VAL A 113 1.19 10.45 -11.46
C VAL A 113 1.12 11.15 -10.10
N ASP A 114 1.98 12.16 -9.89
CA ASP A 114 2.07 12.83 -8.59
C ASP A 114 0.96 13.85 -8.38
N HIS A 115 0.57 14.54 -9.45
CA HIS A 115 -0.58 15.43 -9.43
C HIS A 115 -1.23 15.42 -10.80
N TYR A 116 -2.51 15.54 -10.78
CA TYR A 116 -3.32 15.56 -11.97
C TYR A 116 -3.55 16.99 -12.46
N ASP A 117 -3.17 17.25 -13.70
CA ASP A 117 -3.57 18.43 -14.45
C ASP A 117 -4.47 18.01 -15.63
N VAL A 118 -5.74 18.44 -15.61
CA VAL A 118 -6.75 18.09 -16.64
C VAL A 118 -6.25 18.35 -18.07
N GLY A 119 -5.42 19.39 -18.26
CA GLY A 119 -4.85 19.72 -19.56
C GLY A 119 -3.66 18.86 -19.97
N GLN A 120 -3.12 18.03 -19.10
CA GLN A 120 -1.86 17.30 -19.29
C GLN A 120 -2.05 15.89 -19.86
N TYR A 121 -3.19 15.27 -19.57
CA TYR A 121 -3.48 13.88 -19.93
C TYR A 121 -4.52 13.82 -21.05
N GLY A 122 -4.22 13.08 -22.10
CA GLY A 122 -5.12 12.71 -23.19
C GLY A 122 -4.99 11.22 -23.48
N LYS A 123 -5.94 10.64 -24.17
CA LYS A 123 -5.99 9.22 -24.47
C LYS A 123 -4.64 8.65 -24.92
N GLY A 124 -4.19 7.58 -24.26
CA GLY A 124 -2.96 6.86 -24.57
C GLY A 124 -1.66 7.49 -24.03
N LYS A 125 -1.73 8.58 -23.26
CA LYS A 125 -0.53 9.17 -22.65
C LYS A 125 -0.16 8.50 -21.33
N ILE A 126 -1.12 7.90 -20.64
CA ILE A 126 -0.88 7.26 -19.34
C ILE A 126 0.05 6.04 -19.45
N ASP A 127 0.07 5.34 -20.57
CA ASP A 127 0.94 4.17 -20.80
C ASP A 127 2.43 4.53 -20.86
N GLN A 128 2.78 5.82 -20.82
CA GLN A 128 4.16 6.29 -20.74
C GLN A 128 4.75 6.23 -19.32
N TYR A 129 3.90 6.01 -18.30
CA TYR A 129 4.37 5.82 -16.92
C TYR A 129 4.86 4.39 -16.72
N SER A 130 6.11 4.25 -16.32
CA SER A 130 6.78 2.96 -16.13
C SER A 130 7.38 2.84 -14.74
N PHE A 131 7.78 1.62 -14.38
CA PHE A 131 8.61 1.42 -13.20
C PHE A 131 9.93 2.17 -13.37
N GLN A 132 10.33 2.92 -12.34
CA GLN A 132 11.68 3.41 -12.23
C GLN A 132 12.56 2.28 -11.69
N SER A 133 13.68 2.01 -12.34
CA SER A 133 14.69 1.10 -11.84
C SER A 133 15.37 1.71 -10.60
N GLU A 134 15.50 0.89 -9.55
CA GLU A 134 16.37 1.08 -8.39
C GLU A 134 16.01 2.19 -7.40
N ILE A 135 15.00 1.95 -6.55
CA ILE A 135 15.03 2.50 -5.20
C ILE A 135 15.81 1.50 -4.32
N ARG A 136 16.90 1.95 -3.76
CA ARG A 136 17.61 1.22 -2.72
C ARG A 136 16.75 1.25 -1.46
N ILE A 137 16.24 0.10 -1.06
CA ILE A 137 15.45 -0.01 0.15
C ILE A 137 16.43 -0.12 1.32
N GLU A 138 16.47 0.91 2.14
CA GLU A 138 17.21 0.85 3.40
C GLU A 138 16.34 0.17 4.45
N LYS A 139 16.97 -0.63 5.34
CA LYS A 139 16.27 -1.29 6.44
C LYS A 139 15.70 -0.23 7.38
N ALA A 140 14.38 -0.07 7.35
CA ALA A 140 13.68 0.99 8.06
C ALA A 140 13.29 0.60 9.50
N LEU A 141 13.42 -0.68 9.88
CA LEU A 141 12.98 -1.24 11.14
C LEU A 141 14.13 -1.97 11.83
N THR A 142 14.14 -1.93 13.17
CA THR A 142 15.02 -2.77 13.97
C THR A 142 14.54 -4.23 13.93
N ASN A 143 15.42 -5.18 14.30
CA ASN A 143 15.07 -6.60 14.39
C ASN A 143 13.88 -6.83 15.33
N ASP A 144 13.88 -6.17 16.49
CA ASP A 144 12.79 -6.25 17.47
C ASP A 144 11.45 -5.79 16.86
N GLN A 145 11.44 -4.66 16.17
CA GLN A 145 10.24 -4.15 15.49
C GLN A 145 9.73 -5.12 14.41
N LEU A 146 10.65 -5.71 13.62
CA LEU A 146 10.32 -6.71 12.62
C LEU A 146 9.71 -7.96 13.25
N ILE A 147 10.33 -8.48 14.31
CA ILE A 147 9.83 -9.66 15.04
C ILE A 147 8.41 -9.38 15.55
N VAL A 148 8.16 -8.22 16.14
CA VAL A 148 6.83 -7.83 16.63
C VAL A 148 5.82 -7.79 15.50
N ILE A 149 6.14 -7.12 14.39
CA ILE A 149 5.23 -6.99 13.24
C ILE A 149 4.91 -8.36 12.64
N LEU A 150 5.93 -9.18 12.37
CA LEU A 150 5.75 -10.49 11.76
C LEU A 150 5.00 -11.47 12.68
N ALA A 151 5.30 -11.47 13.98
CA ALA A 151 4.61 -12.34 14.95
C ALA A 151 3.13 -11.96 15.10
N LYS A 152 2.83 -10.67 15.22
CA LYS A 152 1.43 -10.17 15.28
C LYS A 152 0.71 -10.40 13.94
N PHE A 153 1.41 -10.28 12.83
CA PHE A 153 0.85 -10.60 11.51
C PHE A 153 0.35 -12.05 11.46
N MET A 154 1.18 -13.02 11.85
CA MET A 154 0.77 -14.43 11.87
C MET A 154 -0.41 -14.70 12.82
N ALA A 155 -0.40 -14.07 13.98
CA ALA A 155 -1.51 -14.17 14.93
C ALA A 155 -2.82 -13.59 14.34
N ASN A 156 -2.73 -12.44 13.67
CA ASN A 156 -3.88 -11.81 13.04
C ASN A 156 -4.43 -12.64 11.86
N GLU A 157 -3.54 -13.24 11.05
CA GLU A 157 -3.94 -14.13 9.96
C GLU A 157 -4.73 -15.34 10.47
N ASP A 158 -4.27 -16.00 11.53
CA ASP A 158 -4.98 -17.12 12.17
C ASP A 158 -6.40 -16.72 12.64
N GLU A 159 -6.57 -15.47 13.05
CA GLU A 159 -7.84 -14.93 13.51
C GLU A 159 -8.68 -14.28 12.38
N GLY A 160 -8.19 -14.30 11.14
CA GLY A 160 -8.83 -13.63 10.01
C GLY A 160 -8.85 -12.10 10.12
N LYS A 161 -7.90 -11.53 10.87
CA LYS A 161 -7.76 -10.09 11.10
C LYS A 161 -6.67 -9.48 10.21
N LYS A 162 -6.74 -8.15 10.03
CA LYS A 162 -5.74 -7.36 9.32
C LYS A 162 -4.70 -6.80 10.28
N THR A 163 -3.44 -6.77 9.84
CA THR A 163 -2.35 -6.16 10.62
C THR A 163 -2.33 -4.66 10.40
N LYS A 164 -2.46 -3.91 11.49
CA LYS A 164 -2.51 -2.45 11.52
C LYS A 164 -1.25 -1.92 12.18
N ILE A 165 -0.54 -1.01 11.51
CA ILE A 165 0.72 -0.46 12.00
C ILE A 165 0.57 1.07 12.12
N LEU A 166 0.88 1.62 13.28
CA LEU A 166 0.97 3.07 13.49
C LEU A 166 2.34 3.58 13.06
N VAL A 167 2.34 4.61 12.23
CA VAL A 167 3.55 5.29 11.78
C VAL A 167 3.68 6.63 12.50
N ASP A 168 4.72 6.77 13.33
CA ASP A 168 4.92 7.90 14.23
C ASP A 168 5.56 9.14 13.58
N VAL A 169 5.40 9.30 12.29
CA VAL A 169 5.89 10.47 11.57
C VAL A 169 4.74 11.16 10.87
N THR A 170 4.85 12.48 10.75
CA THR A 170 3.84 13.35 10.16
C THR A 170 4.39 14.08 8.94
N GLY A 171 3.52 14.73 8.19
CA GLY A 171 3.91 15.56 7.07
C GLY A 171 4.62 14.79 5.97
N ASP A 172 5.64 15.42 5.44
CA ASP A 172 6.35 14.97 4.23
C ASP A 172 7.07 13.62 4.40
N GLU A 173 7.40 13.26 5.62
CA GLU A 173 8.10 12.01 5.89
C GLU A 173 7.19 10.79 5.88
N TYR A 174 5.88 10.97 6.08
CA TYR A 174 4.95 9.84 6.20
C TYR A 174 4.97 8.92 4.99
N ASN A 175 4.90 9.45 3.78
CA ASN A 175 4.85 8.65 2.55
C ASN A 175 6.16 7.86 2.34
N ARG A 176 7.30 8.49 2.59
CA ARG A 176 8.60 7.83 2.52
C ARG A 176 8.69 6.72 3.56
N ARG A 177 8.42 7.05 4.83
CA ARG A 177 8.52 6.12 5.95
C ARG A 177 7.57 4.93 5.82
N SER A 178 6.35 5.16 5.35
CA SER A 178 5.37 4.09 5.11
C SER A 178 5.85 3.09 4.05
N ARG A 179 6.43 3.58 2.95
CA ARG A 179 7.02 2.71 1.92
C ARG A 179 8.20 1.92 2.44
N GLU A 180 9.12 2.56 3.16
CA GLU A 180 10.30 1.93 3.74
C GLU A 180 9.92 0.83 4.74
N ILE A 181 8.95 1.07 5.63
CA ILE A 181 8.43 0.07 6.58
C ILE A 181 7.89 -1.14 5.84
N LEU A 182 7.01 -0.93 4.86
CA LEU A 182 6.42 -2.05 4.11
C LEU A 182 7.45 -2.80 3.29
N ALA A 183 8.35 -2.10 2.61
CA ALA A 183 9.42 -2.73 1.86
C ALA A 183 10.30 -3.59 2.78
N THR A 184 10.65 -3.07 3.98
CA THR A 184 11.39 -3.83 4.97
C THR A 184 10.61 -5.07 5.43
N VAL A 185 9.34 -4.94 5.81
CA VAL A 185 8.50 -6.08 6.23
C VAL A 185 8.45 -7.15 5.12
N TYR A 186 8.22 -6.73 3.88
CA TYR A 186 8.11 -7.66 2.75
C TYR A 186 9.43 -8.33 2.39
N THR A 187 10.58 -7.73 2.70
CA THR A 187 11.89 -8.39 2.55
C THR A 187 11.97 -9.67 3.37
N TYR A 188 11.42 -9.66 4.58
CA TYR A 188 11.43 -10.79 5.50
C TYR A 188 10.26 -11.78 5.32
N LEU A 189 9.31 -11.48 4.45
CA LEU A 189 8.25 -12.43 4.12
C LEU A 189 8.73 -13.44 3.07
N PRO A 190 8.43 -14.74 3.25
CA PRO A 190 8.63 -15.73 2.20
C PRO A 190 7.88 -15.37 0.91
N PRO A 191 8.39 -15.73 -0.29
CA PRO A 191 7.78 -15.37 -1.58
C PRO A 191 6.30 -15.71 -1.71
N LYS A 192 5.87 -16.87 -1.21
CA LYS A 192 4.46 -17.27 -1.20
C LYS A 192 3.58 -16.29 -0.39
N MET A 193 4.12 -15.78 0.72
CA MET A 193 3.43 -14.79 1.54
C MET A 193 3.37 -13.44 0.83
N ARG A 194 4.46 -13.01 0.18
CA ARG A 194 4.47 -11.77 -0.62
C ARG A 194 3.39 -11.77 -1.69
N LYS A 195 3.16 -12.92 -2.33
CA LYS A 195 2.09 -13.10 -3.32
C LYS A 195 0.70 -12.98 -2.71
N SER A 196 0.49 -13.52 -1.51
CA SER A 196 -0.83 -13.66 -0.90
C SER A 196 -1.31 -12.42 -0.16
N TYR A 197 -0.41 -11.54 0.26
CA TYR A 197 -0.72 -10.43 1.15
C TYR A 197 -0.60 -9.08 0.46
N GLY A 198 -1.65 -8.28 0.61
CA GLY A 198 -1.69 -6.92 0.11
C GLY A 198 -1.45 -5.90 1.23
N PHE A 199 -1.16 -4.66 0.85
CA PHE A 199 -0.99 -3.56 1.80
C PHE A 199 -1.68 -2.27 1.35
N LYS A 200 -1.89 -1.37 2.31
CA LYS A 200 -2.28 0.02 2.08
C LYS A 200 -1.42 0.93 2.95
N THR A 201 -0.74 1.91 2.33
CA THR A 201 0.21 2.79 3.03
C THR A 201 -0.42 3.90 3.86
N TYR A 202 -1.69 4.25 3.62
CA TYR A 202 -2.41 5.25 4.40
C TYR A 202 -3.87 4.87 4.56
N CYS A 203 -4.34 4.91 5.80
CA CYS A 203 -5.73 4.67 6.14
C CYS A 203 -6.08 5.44 7.42
N GLN A 204 -7.31 5.96 7.53
CA GLN A 204 -7.86 6.53 8.76
C GLN A 204 -8.86 5.58 9.44
N ASP A 205 -9.60 4.84 8.62
CA ASP A 205 -10.69 3.99 9.08
C ASP A 205 -10.44 2.53 8.61
N GLY A 206 -10.04 1.70 9.56
CA GLY A 206 -9.76 0.29 9.30
C GLY A 206 -10.94 -0.52 8.76
N THR A 207 -12.18 -0.02 8.87
CA THR A 207 -13.38 -0.70 8.34
C THR A 207 -13.51 -0.60 6.83
N LYS A 208 -12.83 0.37 6.22
CA LYS A 208 -12.90 0.65 4.77
C LYS A 208 -11.75 0.00 3.96
N LEU A 209 -10.95 -0.83 4.60
CA LEU A 209 -9.87 -1.52 3.90
C LEU A 209 -10.41 -2.55 2.91
N PRO A 210 -9.83 -2.65 1.70
CA PRO A 210 -10.14 -3.74 0.77
C PRO A 210 -9.95 -5.10 1.43
N ALA A 211 -10.76 -6.07 1.06
CA ALA A 211 -10.76 -7.40 1.68
C ALA A 211 -9.37 -8.07 1.66
N ARG A 212 -8.61 -7.87 0.58
CA ARG A 212 -7.28 -8.48 0.37
C ARG A 212 -6.11 -7.71 0.97
N VAL A 213 -6.33 -6.60 1.62
CA VAL A 213 -5.27 -5.88 2.33
C VAL A 213 -5.02 -6.57 3.65
N SER A 214 -3.85 -7.14 3.83
CA SER A 214 -3.40 -7.80 5.06
C SER A 214 -2.65 -6.83 5.97
N PHE A 215 -1.91 -5.88 5.39
CA PHE A 215 -1.21 -4.82 6.12
C PHE A 215 -1.82 -3.45 5.81
N ALA A 216 -2.06 -2.65 6.85
CA ALA A 216 -2.49 -1.26 6.69
C ALA A 216 -1.73 -0.35 7.65
N LEU A 217 -1.22 0.76 7.12
CA LEU A 217 -0.51 1.76 7.90
C LEU A 217 -1.41 2.95 8.19
N PHE A 218 -1.31 3.46 9.40
CA PHE A 218 -2.09 4.56 9.92
C PHE A 218 -1.16 5.65 10.43
N ASN A 219 -1.49 6.89 10.13
CA ASN A 219 -0.78 8.02 10.72
C ASN A 219 -1.24 8.22 12.17
N SER A 220 -0.29 8.28 13.11
CA SER A 220 -0.58 8.41 14.55
C SER A 220 -1.37 9.66 14.91
N ASP A 221 -1.17 10.77 14.19
CA ASP A 221 -1.86 12.04 14.46
C ASP A 221 -3.31 12.07 13.98
N GLU A 222 -3.69 11.14 13.11
CA GLU A 222 -4.98 11.15 12.45
C GLU A 222 -5.91 10.01 12.86
N THR A 223 -5.35 9.00 13.52
CA THR A 223 -6.10 7.82 13.93
C THR A 223 -7.08 8.11 15.05
N LYS A 224 -8.35 8.14 14.72
CA LYS A 224 -9.42 8.12 15.71
C LYS A 224 -9.86 6.68 15.94
N ASN A 225 -9.69 6.17 17.16
CA ASN A 225 -10.29 4.91 17.65
C ASN A 225 -9.88 3.63 16.90
N ILE A 226 -8.63 3.50 16.46
CA ILE A 226 -8.15 2.22 15.94
C ILE A 226 -7.60 1.41 17.11
N SER A 227 -8.43 0.53 17.66
CA SER A 227 -7.98 -0.49 18.59
C SER A 227 -7.06 -1.49 17.87
N GLU A 228 -6.12 -2.06 18.58
CA GLU A 228 -5.26 -3.16 18.12
C GLU A 228 -4.23 -2.78 17.02
N CYS A 229 -3.72 -1.55 17.03
CA CYS A 229 -2.58 -1.20 16.19
C CYS A 229 -1.26 -1.62 16.84
N ILE A 230 -0.33 -2.08 16.01
CA ILE A 230 1.06 -2.26 16.36
C ILE A 230 1.72 -0.89 16.41
N THR A 231 2.34 -0.56 17.52
CA THR A 231 3.21 0.61 17.64
C THR A 231 4.66 0.20 17.39
N LEU A 232 5.47 1.09 16.81
CA LEU A 232 6.89 0.79 16.55
C LEU A 232 7.76 0.84 17.82
N GLN A 233 7.17 1.12 18.98
CA GLN A 233 7.82 1.09 20.30
C GLN A 233 7.65 -0.26 21.01
N GLU A 234 6.74 -1.12 20.55
CA GLU A 234 6.55 -2.44 21.16
C GLU A 234 7.78 -3.33 20.92
N THR A 235 8.12 -4.12 21.91
CA THR A 235 9.21 -5.11 21.88
C THR A 235 8.68 -6.54 21.81
N ALA A 236 9.53 -7.49 21.44
CA ALA A 236 9.16 -8.91 21.46
C ALA A 236 8.74 -9.39 22.87
N GLU A 237 9.26 -8.76 23.95
CA GLU A 237 8.86 -9.05 25.33
C GLU A 237 7.42 -8.61 25.63
N ASP A 238 7.00 -7.45 25.10
CA ASP A 238 5.67 -6.88 25.35
C ASP A 238 4.56 -7.78 24.77
N ILE A 239 4.82 -8.43 23.64
CA ILE A 239 3.84 -9.27 22.95
C ILE A 239 3.76 -10.72 23.46
N LYS A 240 4.66 -11.18 24.33
CA LYS A 240 4.69 -12.58 24.82
C LYS A 240 3.38 -13.05 25.46
N ARG A 241 2.59 -12.14 26.02
CA ARG A 241 1.31 -12.47 26.64
C ARG A 241 0.14 -12.53 25.67
N SER A 242 0.25 -11.88 24.53
CA SER A 242 -0.84 -11.72 23.56
C SER A 242 -0.62 -12.50 22.27
N VAL A 243 0.60 -12.95 22.01
CA VAL A 243 0.98 -13.67 20.79
C VAL A 243 1.53 -15.04 21.16
N LYS A 244 1.14 -16.09 20.44
CA LYS A 244 1.63 -17.45 20.65
C LYS A 244 3.17 -17.51 20.47
N LYS A 245 3.79 -18.30 21.32
CA LYS A 245 5.26 -18.42 21.34
C LYS A 245 5.84 -18.87 20.00
N GLU A 246 5.14 -19.77 19.31
CA GLU A 246 5.56 -20.27 17.99
C GLU A 246 5.66 -19.18 16.93
N TYR A 247 4.78 -18.16 16.96
CA TYR A 247 4.86 -17.05 16.01
C TYR A 247 6.05 -16.14 16.29
N ILE A 248 6.33 -15.89 17.55
CA ILE A 248 7.52 -15.12 17.95
C ILE A 248 8.80 -15.85 17.54
N GLN A 249 8.87 -17.16 17.78
CA GLN A 249 10.03 -17.98 17.39
C GLN A 249 10.23 -18.01 15.87
N TYR A 250 9.15 -18.17 15.11
CA TYR A 250 9.24 -18.16 13.65
C TYR A 250 9.60 -16.78 13.09
N ALA A 251 9.05 -15.72 13.64
CA ALA A 251 9.43 -14.36 13.27
C ALA A 251 10.92 -14.08 13.58
N THR A 252 11.42 -14.52 14.74
CA THR A 252 12.84 -14.44 15.10
C THR A 252 13.70 -15.18 14.07
N TYR A 253 13.32 -16.42 13.75
CA TYR A 253 14.04 -17.22 12.74
C TYR A 253 14.10 -16.51 11.38
N LEU A 254 12.98 -15.96 10.89
CA LEU A 254 12.95 -15.23 9.61
C LEU A 254 13.88 -14.02 9.60
N VAL A 255 13.96 -13.30 10.72
CA VAL A 255 14.80 -12.11 10.82
C VAL A 255 16.28 -12.48 10.91
N GLU A 256 16.65 -13.50 11.70
CA GLU A 256 18.03 -13.97 11.86
C GLU A 256 18.59 -14.57 10.56
N GLU A 257 17.84 -15.45 9.90
CA GLU A 257 18.28 -16.10 8.66
C GLU A 257 18.53 -15.13 7.49
N LEU A 258 17.76 -14.04 7.41
CA LEU A 258 17.91 -13.06 6.33
C LEU A 258 18.94 -11.96 6.65
N ASP A 259 19.28 -11.74 7.92
CA ASP A 259 20.38 -10.84 8.29
C ASP A 259 21.77 -11.49 8.11
N ASP A 260 21.82 -12.84 8.14
CA ASP A 260 23.05 -13.61 7.96
C ASP A 260 23.34 -13.96 6.48
N ALA A 261 22.42 -13.69 5.54
CA ALA A 261 22.52 -13.99 4.11
C ALA A 261 22.97 -12.79 3.28
#